data_10ff252d9d6f7abd6c406f4947ee0409
#
_entry.id   10ff252d9d6f7abd6c406f4947ee0409
#
_cell.length_a   1.000
_cell.length_b   1.000
_cell.length_c   1.000
_cell.angle_alpha   90.00
_cell.angle_beta   90.00
_cell.angle_gamma   90.00
#
_symmetry.space_group_name_H-M   'P 1'
#
loop_
_entity.id
_entity.type
_entity.pdbx_description
1 polymer ?
#
loop_
_entity_poly.entity_id
_entity_poly.type
_entity_poly.pdbx_seq_one_letter_code
_entity_poly.pdbx_strand_id
1 'polypeptide(L)'
;MTAGYKAKAETVIKLLNEALATEIVCVLRYKRHYFMATGISSLSVKGEFLQHAIEEQAHADQLAERIVQLGGEPNLSPEGLLSRSHSEYVEGDSLVEMITEDLIAERIAIDSYREMVTYVGTDDPTTRKVLEGILAQEEEHAEDLASLLKELGPHAHEPGR
;
A
#
# COMPACT_ATOMS: atom_id res chain seq x y z
N MET A 1 7.60 -16.64 -21.32
CA MET A 1 7.12 -17.61 -20.32
C MET A 1 7.57 -19.01 -20.71
N THR A 2 7.96 -19.80 -19.73
CA THR A 2 8.36 -21.19 -19.94
C THR A 2 7.12 -22.09 -20.09
N ALA A 3 7.27 -23.22 -20.78
CA ALA A 3 6.18 -24.18 -21.02
C ALA A 3 5.57 -24.81 -19.73
N GLY A 4 6.16 -24.55 -18.56
CA GLY A 4 5.69 -25.07 -17.27
C GLY A 4 4.87 -24.08 -16.42
N TYR A 5 4.60 -22.87 -16.93
CA TYR A 5 3.81 -21.88 -16.19
C TYR A 5 2.33 -22.29 -16.16
N LYS A 6 1.80 -22.49 -14.95
CA LYS A 6 0.44 -23.04 -14.76
C LYS A 6 -0.64 -22.00 -14.51
N ALA A 7 -0.26 -20.81 -13.96
CA ALA A 7 -1.20 -19.73 -13.71
C ALA A 7 -1.61 -19.05 -15.04
N LYS A 8 -2.75 -18.37 -15.03
CA LYS A 8 -3.14 -17.50 -16.14
C LYS A 8 -2.38 -16.19 -16.07
N ALA A 9 -1.31 -16.05 -16.86
CA ALA A 9 -0.45 -14.88 -16.86
C ALA A 9 -1.22 -13.56 -17.06
N GLU A 10 -2.15 -13.51 -17.98
CA GLU A 10 -2.96 -12.32 -18.25
C GLU A 10 -3.74 -11.87 -17.01
N THR A 11 -4.36 -12.81 -16.29
CA THR A 11 -5.09 -12.50 -15.06
C THR A 11 -4.14 -12.06 -13.95
N VAL A 12 -3.00 -12.72 -13.79
CA VAL A 12 -1.99 -12.35 -12.79
C VAL A 12 -1.46 -10.95 -13.07
N ILE A 13 -1.10 -10.63 -14.32
CA ILE A 13 -0.63 -9.31 -14.74
C ILE A 13 -1.68 -8.23 -14.43
N LYS A 14 -2.96 -8.50 -14.68
CA LYS A 14 -4.05 -7.57 -14.34
C LYS A 14 -4.10 -7.30 -12.84
N LEU A 15 -4.08 -8.35 -12.01
CA LEU A 15 -4.09 -8.23 -10.54
C LEU A 15 -2.87 -7.44 -10.05
N LEU A 16 -1.70 -7.72 -10.59
CA LEU A 16 -0.47 -7.01 -10.22
C LEU A 16 -0.52 -5.53 -10.63
N ASN A 17 -1.13 -5.18 -11.77
CA ASN A 17 -1.31 -3.79 -12.17
C ASN A 17 -2.31 -3.03 -11.28
N GLU A 18 -3.35 -3.69 -10.79
CA GLU A 18 -4.27 -3.10 -9.80
C GLU A 18 -3.55 -2.87 -8.47
N ALA A 19 -2.74 -3.83 -8.02
CA ALA A 19 -1.89 -3.67 -6.85
C ALA A 19 -0.86 -2.54 -7.03
N LEU A 20 -0.21 -2.45 -8.20
CA LEU A 20 0.72 -1.38 -8.54
C LEU A 20 0.06 0.00 -8.41
N ALA A 21 -1.14 0.16 -8.96
CA ALA A 21 -1.90 1.40 -8.84
C ALA A 21 -2.21 1.74 -7.37
N THR A 22 -2.57 0.73 -6.58
CA THR A 22 -2.83 0.89 -5.14
C THR A 22 -1.59 1.38 -4.40
N GLU A 23 -0.42 0.77 -4.64
CA GLU A 23 0.84 1.19 -4.03
C GLU A 23 1.20 2.65 -4.40
N ILE A 24 1.04 3.03 -5.67
CA ILE A 24 1.31 4.40 -6.11
C ILE A 24 0.38 5.41 -5.38
N VAL A 25 -0.90 5.10 -5.26
CA VAL A 25 -1.84 5.94 -4.51
C VAL A 25 -1.44 6.02 -3.03
N CYS A 26 -0.99 4.92 -2.44
CA CYS A 26 -0.47 4.89 -1.07
C CYS A 26 0.77 5.77 -0.90
N VAL A 27 1.72 5.71 -1.82
CA VAL A 27 2.90 6.61 -1.83
C VAL A 27 2.47 8.07 -1.81
N LEU A 28 1.56 8.46 -2.70
CA LEU A 28 1.09 9.84 -2.81
C LEU A 28 0.37 10.30 -1.53
N ARG A 29 -0.47 9.44 -0.95
CA ARG A 29 -1.19 9.73 0.30
C ARG A 29 -0.23 9.88 1.47
N TYR A 30 0.70 8.96 1.70
CA TYR A 30 1.71 9.06 2.75
C TYR A 30 2.61 10.29 2.60
N LYS A 31 3.03 10.62 1.38
CA LYS A 31 3.82 11.82 1.11
C LYS A 31 3.04 13.09 1.45
N ARG A 32 1.76 13.16 1.07
CA ARG A 32 0.89 14.29 1.41
C ARG A 32 0.75 14.42 2.93
N HIS A 33 0.51 13.32 3.63
CA HIS A 33 0.42 13.29 5.08
C HIS A 33 1.74 13.72 5.74
N TYR A 34 2.86 13.24 5.24
CA TYR A 34 4.18 13.65 5.72
C TYR A 34 4.39 15.16 5.64
N PHE A 35 4.11 15.78 4.50
CA PHE A 35 4.30 17.22 4.33
C PHE A 35 3.31 18.05 5.14
N MET A 36 2.11 17.56 5.39
CA MET A 36 1.06 18.31 6.07
C MET A 36 0.97 18.07 7.57
N ALA A 37 1.63 17.04 8.09
CA ALA A 37 1.66 16.77 9.52
C ALA A 37 2.38 17.91 10.27
N THR A 38 1.69 18.51 11.24
CA THR A 38 2.18 19.66 12.01
C THR A 38 1.93 19.48 13.50
N GLY A 39 2.65 20.26 14.31
CA GLY A 39 2.53 20.25 15.77
C GLY A 39 3.51 19.33 16.47
N ILE A 40 3.54 19.39 17.79
CA ILE A 40 4.49 18.63 18.63
C ILE A 40 4.30 17.13 18.44
N SER A 41 3.06 16.65 18.42
CA SER A 41 2.74 15.23 18.26
C SER A 41 3.07 14.68 16.86
N SER A 42 3.35 15.56 15.89
CA SER A 42 3.68 15.13 14.52
C SER A 42 5.11 14.64 14.35
N LEU A 43 6.03 14.98 15.25
CA LEU A 43 7.46 14.72 15.06
C LEU A 43 7.79 13.22 14.91
N SER A 44 7.18 12.37 15.73
CA SER A 44 7.34 10.92 15.63
C SER A 44 6.55 10.33 14.45
N VAL A 45 5.36 10.85 14.17
CA VAL A 45 4.44 10.37 13.14
C VAL A 45 4.95 10.69 11.73
N LYS A 46 5.55 11.87 11.53
CA LYS A 46 6.14 12.24 10.22
C LYS A 46 7.17 11.24 9.75
N GLY A 47 8.01 10.76 10.64
CA GLY A 47 9.01 9.74 10.33
C GLY A 47 8.38 8.45 9.83
N GLU A 48 7.30 8.01 10.45
CA GLU A 48 6.55 6.83 10.02
C GLU A 48 5.89 7.04 8.65
N PHE A 49 5.25 8.16 8.41
CA PHE A 49 4.66 8.47 7.11
C PHE A 49 5.71 8.45 5.99
N LEU A 50 6.87 9.05 6.20
CA LEU A 50 7.94 9.04 5.22
C LEU A 50 8.49 7.63 4.98
N GLN A 51 8.73 6.88 6.06
CA GLN A 51 9.23 5.50 5.98
C GLN A 51 8.25 4.60 5.22
N HIS A 52 6.96 4.68 5.55
CA HIS A 52 5.94 3.94 4.84
C HIS A 52 5.87 4.33 3.36
N ALA A 53 5.95 5.63 3.03
CA ALA A 53 5.99 6.07 1.63
C ALA A 53 7.15 5.46 0.83
N ILE A 54 8.34 5.36 1.45
CA ILE A 54 9.52 4.73 0.83
C ILE A 54 9.30 3.24 0.61
N GLU A 55 8.71 2.56 1.58
CA GLU A 55 8.44 1.12 1.52
C GLU A 55 7.34 0.81 0.48
N GLU A 56 6.27 1.63 0.40
CA GLU A 56 5.25 1.51 -0.64
C GLU A 56 5.83 1.70 -2.05
N GLN A 57 6.77 2.63 -2.21
CA GLN A 57 7.47 2.79 -3.49
C GLN A 57 8.27 1.52 -3.85
N ALA A 58 8.92 0.91 -2.88
CA ALA A 58 9.63 -0.35 -3.08
C ALA A 58 8.67 -1.50 -3.46
N HIS A 59 7.48 -1.56 -2.87
CA HIS A 59 6.44 -2.51 -3.28
C HIS A 59 6.01 -2.29 -4.73
N ALA A 60 5.76 -1.04 -5.11
CA ALA A 60 5.41 -0.67 -6.48
C ALA A 60 6.49 -1.14 -7.47
N ASP A 61 7.76 -0.94 -7.15
CA ASP A 61 8.88 -1.36 -8.00
C ASP A 61 8.96 -2.89 -8.14
N GLN A 62 8.75 -3.63 -7.05
CA GLN A 62 8.71 -5.11 -7.07
C GLN A 62 7.56 -5.63 -7.95
N LEU A 63 6.39 -5.02 -7.85
CA LEU A 63 5.23 -5.39 -8.66
C LEU A 63 5.46 -5.11 -10.14
N ALA A 64 6.01 -3.92 -10.46
CA ALA A 64 6.32 -3.54 -11.83
C ALA A 64 7.36 -4.49 -12.46
N GLU A 65 8.41 -4.83 -11.72
CA GLU A 65 9.43 -5.78 -12.16
C GLU A 65 8.81 -7.17 -12.43
N ARG A 66 7.95 -7.64 -11.53
CA ARG A 66 7.28 -8.94 -11.70
C ARG A 66 6.37 -8.96 -12.92
N ILE A 67 5.64 -7.88 -13.18
CA ILE A 67 4.80 -7.73 -14.37
C ILE A 67 5.64 -7.92 -15.65
N VAL A 68 6.80 -7.26 -15.72
CA VAL A 68 7.72 -7.37 -16.87
C VAL A 68 8.25 -8.80 -17.02
N GLN A 69 8.63 -9.45 -15.92
CA GLN A 69 9.07 -10.85 -15.93
C GLN A 69 8.00 -11.82 -16.47
N LEU A 70 6.72 -11.51 -16.24
CA LEU A 70 5.60 -12.29 -16.74
C LEU A 70 5.25 -11.96 -18.22
N GLY A 71 5.96 -11.01 -18.84
CA GLY A 71 5.73 -10.60 -20.23
C GLY A 71 4.66 -9.52 -20.37
N GLY A 72 4.26 -8.88 -19.27
CA GLY A 72 3.30 -7.78 -19.27
C GLY A 72 3.95 -6.40 -19.29
N GLU A 73 3.11 -5.38 -19.25
CA GLU A 73 3.53 -3.99 -19.16
C GLU A 73 3.00 -3.36 -17.86
N PRO A 74 3.87 -2.78 -17.01
CA PRO A 74 3.42 -2.08 -15.83
C PRO A 74 2.68 -0.80 -16.22
N ASN A 75 1.47 -0.63 -15.72
CA ASN A 75 0.67 0.56 -16.00
C ASN A 75 1.02 1.68 -15.01
N LEU A 76 1.93 2.55 -15.40
CA LEU A 76 2.37 3.72 -14.64
C LEU A 76 1.70 5.03 -15.11
N SER A 77 0.68 4.94 -15.97
CA SER A 77 -0.06 6.12 -16.42
C SER A 77 -0.81 6.77 -15.25
N PRO A 78 -0.67 8.10 -15.06
CA PRO A 78 -1.48 8.81 -14.08
C PRO A 78 -2.97 8.87 -14.46
N GLU A 79 -3.28 8.72 -15.76
CA GLU A 79 -4.66 8.65 -16.23
C GLU A 79 -5.32 7.36 -15.75
N GLY A 80 -6.45 7.48 -15.06
CA GLY A 80 -7.19 6.34 -14.51
C GLY A 80 -6.52 5.66 -13.30
N LEU A 81 -5.47 6.27 -12.72
CA LEU A 81 -4.75 5.69 -11.59
C LEU A 81 -5.68 5.38 -10.41
N LEU A 82 -6.51 6.32 -9.98
CA LEU A 82 -7.45 6.12 -8.87
C LEU A 82 -8.50 5.04 -9.19
N SER A 83 -8.94 4.93 -10.43
CA SER A 83 -9.93 3.91 -10.81
C SER A 83 -9.36 2.49 -10.82
N ARG A 84 -8.05 2.33 -10.94
CA ARG A 84 -7.36 1.04 -10.84
C ARG A 84 -6.99 0.66 -9.43
N SER A 85 -6.88 1.65 -8.52
CA SER A 85 -6.49 1.45 -7.13
C SER A 85 -7.63 0.86 -6.30
N HIS A 86 -7.31 -0.03 -5.37
CA HIS A 86 -8.24 -0.53 -4.36
C HIS A 86 -8.39 0.42 -3.18
N SER A 87 -7.44 1.34 -2.97
CA SER A 87 -7.50 2.32 -1.90
C SER A 87 -7.74 3.74 -2.46
N GLU A 88 -8.36 4.57 -1.62
CA GLU A 88 -8.66 5.95 -1.95
C GLU A 88 -7.51 6.88 -1.58
N TYR A 89 -7.45 8.02 -2.26
CA TYR A 89 -6.60 9.14 -1.88
C TYR A 89 -7.41 10.07 -0.98
N VAL A 90 -7.08 10.08 0.32
CA VAL A 90 -7.76 10.91 1.32
C VAL A 90 -6.72 11.76 2.04
N GLU A 91 -6.91 13.08 2.01
CA GLU A 91 -5.94 14.01 2.59
C GLU A 91 -6.02 14.06 4.12
N GLY A 92 -7.24 14.04 4.71
CA GLY A 92 -7.44 14.18 6.14
C GLY A 92 -7.23 15.63 6.63
N ASP A 93 -7.95 16.04 7.66
CA ASP A 93 -7.89 17.40 8.21
C ASP A 93 -7.10 17.48 9.53
N SER A 94 -6.77 16.35 10.13
CA SER A 94 -6.02 16.25 11.37
C SER A 94 -5.03 15.10 11.33
N LEU A 95 -4.07 15.11 12.26
CA LEU A 95 -3.09 14.03 12.39
C LEU A 95 -3.77 12.67 12.63
N VAL A 96 -4.78 12.63 13.48
CA VAL A 96 -5.56 11.41 13.78
C VAL A 96 -6.31 10.92 12.54
N GLU A 97 -6.90 11.83 11.77
CA GLU A 97 -7.56 11.46 10.52
C GLU A 97 -6.58 10.92 9.49
N MET A 98 -5.40 11.54 9.34
CA MET A 98 -4.35 11.04 8.45
C MET A 98 -3.95 9.62 8.80
N ILE A 99 -3.66 9.33 10.07
CA ILE A 99 -3.30 7.98 10.53
C ILE A 99 -4.46 7.01 10.33
N THR A 100 -5.68 7.43 10.61
CA THR A 100 -6.88 6.60 10.46
C THR A 100 -7.10 6.23 8.99
N GLU A 101 -6.98 7.18 8.08
CA GLU A 101 -7.12 6.94 6.64
C GLU A 101 -6.02 6.03 6.10
N ASP A 102 -4.78 6.21 6.56
CA ASP A 102 -3.69 5.31 6.20
C ASP A 102 -3.95 3.89 6.73
N LEU A 103 -4.43 3.74 7.97
CA LEU A 103 -4.76 2.43 8.53
C LEU A 103 -5.90 1.73 7.76
N ILE A 104 -6.93 2.48 7.35
CA ILE A 104 -8.01 1.95 6.50
C ILE A 104 -7.43 1.41 5.20
N ALA A 105 -6.56 2.18 4.56
CA ALA A 105 -5.92 1.78 3.31
C ALA A 105 -5.03 0.55 3.47
N GLU A 106 -4.26 0.45 4.56
CA GLU A 106 -3.45 -0.74 4.85
C GLU A 106 -4.31 -1.99 5.01
N ARG A 107 -5.43 -1.90 5.70
CA ARG A 107 -6.35 -3.04 5.85
C ARG A 107 -6.95 -3.48 4.52
N ILE A 108 -7.27 -2.55 3.64
CA ILE A 108 -7.72 -2.84 2.28
C ILE A 108 -6.62 -3.56 1.50
N ALA A 109 -5.38 -3.06 1.57
CA ALA A 109 -4.23 -3.68 0.93
C ALA A 109 -3.97 -5.10 1.45
N ILE A 110 -4.01 -5.31 2.76
CA ILE A 110 -3.85 -6.62 3.40
C ILE A 110 -4.87 -7.62 2.85
N ASP A 111 -6.14 -7.26 2.80
CA ASP A 111 -7.19 -8.14 2.28
C ASP A 111 -6.97 -8.45 0.79
N SER A 112 -6.61 -7.44 0.00
CA SER A 112 -6.30 -7.59 -1.42
C SER A 112 -5.11 -8.53 -1.66
N TYR A 113 -4.01 -8.37 -0.91
CA TYR A 113 -2.84 -9.24 -1.04
C TYR A 113 -3.14 -10.67 -0.60
N ARG A 114 -3.93 -10.88 0.46
CA ARG A 114 -4.38 -12.23 0.87
C ARG A 114 -5.17 -12.92 -0.23
N GLU A 115 -6.07 -12.20 -0.87
CA GLU A 115 -6.85 -12.73 -2.01
C GLU A 115 -5.93 -13.09 -3.18
N MET A 116 -4.98 -12.23 -3.52
CA MET A 116 -4.02 -12.50 -4.60
C MET A 116 -3.13 -13.71 -4.30
N VAL A 117 -2.62 -13.83 -3.07
CA VAL A 117 -1.83 -14.99 -2.62
C VAL A 117 -2.64 -16.27 -2.77
N THR A 118 -3.90 -16.26 -2.37
CA THR A 118 -4.82 -17.39 -2.50
C THR A 118 -5.06 -17.75 -3.96
N TYR A 119 -5.30 -16.75 -4.81
CA TYR A 119 -5.53 -16.95 -6.24
C TYR A 119 -4.33 -17.58 -6.94
N VAL A 120 -3.13 -17.05 -6.70
CA VAL A 120 -1.89 -17.55 -7.30
C VAL A 120 -1.56 -18.96 -6.78
N GLY A 121 -1.81 -19.22 -5.51
CA GLY A 121 -1.63 -20.51 -4.88
C GLY A 121 -0.23 -21.09 -5.09
N THR A 122 -0.19 -22.33 -5.57
CA THR A 122 1.06 -23.04 -5.91
C THR A 122 1.43 -22.96 -7.38
N ASP A 123 0.60 -22.32 -8.20
CA ASP A 123 0.77 -22.29 -9.66
C ASP A 123 1.87 -21.32 -10.11
N ASP A 124 2.12 -20.26 -9.34
CA ASP A 124 3.24 -19.35 -9.55
C ASP A 124 3.93 -18.99 -8.23
N PRO A 125 4.86 -19.84 -7.78
CA PRO A 125 5.57 -19.66 -6.51
C PRO A 125 6.37 -18.36 -6.44
N THR A 126 6.87 -17.87 -7.56
CA THR A 126 7.66 -16.62 -7.60
C THR A 126 6.79 -15.40 -7.37
N THR A 127 5.66 -15.29 -8.06
CA THR A 127 4.69 -14.22 -7.80
C THR A 127 4.15 -14.32 -6.39
N ARG A 128 3.80 -15.51 -5.92
CA ARG A 128 3.34 -15.74 -4.55
C ARG A 128 4.33 -15.20 -3.52
N LYS A 129 5.63 -15.49 -3.68
CA LYS A 129 6.67 -15.01 -2.78
C LYS A 129 6.76 -13.48 -2.73
N VAL A 130 6.64 -12.82 -3.86
CA VAL A 130 6.59 -11.35 -3.94
C VAL A 130 5.39 -10.83 -3.16
N LEU A 131 4.20 -11.36 -3.41
CA LEU A 131 2.96 -10.96 -2.75
C LEU A 131 2.99 -11.21 -1.24
N GLU A 132 3.50 -12.36 -0.80
CA GLU A 132 3.65 -12.69 0.62
C GLU A 132 4.62 -11.75 1.33
N GLY A 133 5.70 -11.35 0.69
CA GLY A 133 6.66 -10.38 1.23
C GLY A 133 6.04 -9.00 1.43
N ILE A 134 5.28 -8.54 0.44
CA ILE A 134 4.54 -7.27 0.53
C ILE A 134 3.46 -7.37 1.62
N LEU A 135 2.67 -8.43 1.62
CA LEU A 135 1.62 -8.65 2.63
C LEU A 135 2.18 -8.55 4.06
N ALA A 136 3.32 -9.18 4.33
CA ALA A 136 3.94 -9.11 5.65
C ALA A 136 4.28 -7.67 6.05
N GLN A 137 4.75 -6.85 5.12
CA GLN A 137 5.07 -5.44 5.38
C GLN A 137 3.82 -4.58 5.54
N GLU A 138 2.76 -4.83 4.78
CA GLU A 138 1.46 -4.15 4.97
C GLU A 138 0.86 -4.44 6.35
N GLU A 139 0.99 -5.67 6.84
CA GLU A 139 0.57 -6.05 8.19
C GLU A 139 1.39 -5.29 9.26
N GLU A 140 2.69 -5.12 9.05
CA GLU A 140 3.56 -4.31 9.91
C GLU A 140 3.16 -2.83 9.90
N HIS A 141 2.91 -2.25 8.72
CA HIS A 141 2.39 -0.88 8.60
C HIS A 141 1.09 -0.67 9.38
N ALA A 142 0.15 -1.60 9.25
CA ALA A 142 -1.12 -1.52 9.98
C ALA A 142 -0.92 -1.59 11.49
N GLU A 143 0.01 -2.40 11.98
CA GLU A 143 0.36 -2.49 13.40
C GLU A 143 0.98 -1.19 13.90
N ASP A 144 1.91 -0.60 13.15
CA ASP A 144 2.55 0.68 13.47
C ASP A 144 1.51 1.81 13.59
N LEU A 145 0.61 1.92 12.62
CA LEU A 145 -0.44 2.94 12.62
C LEU A 145 -1.44 2.75 13.76
N ALA A 146 -1.83 1.51 14.05
CA ALA A 146 -2.70 1.21 15.18
C ALA A 146 -2.05 1.58 16.53
N SER A 147 -0.74 1.35 16.67
CA SER A 147 0.04 1.77 17.84
C SER A 147 0.08 3.29 17.99
N LEU A 148 0.31 4.01 16.90
CA LEU A 148 0.31 5.49 16.90
C LEU A 148 -1.06 6.05 17.34
N LEU A 149 -2.15 5.47 16.89
CA LEU A 149 -3.50 5.89 17.31
C LEU A 149 -3.72 5.69 18.83
N LYS A 150 -3.19 4.62 19.41
CA LYS A 150 -3.24 4.39 20.86
C LYS A 150 -2.41 5.41 21.63
N GLU A 151 -1.22 5.74 21.14
CA GLU A 151 -0.32 6.72 21.79
C GLU A 151 -0.91 8.12 21.79
N LEU A 152 -1.54 8.54 20.69
CA LEU A 152 -2.20 9.84 20.58
C LEU A 152 -3.43 9.96 21.48
N GLY A 153 -4.12 8.85 21.77
CA GLY A 153 -5.23 8.78 22.71
C GLY A 153 -6.38 9.75 22.43
N PRO A 154 -7.33 9.89 23.37
CA PRO A 154 -8.50 10.78 23.19
C PRO A 154 -8.13 12.26 23.15
N HIS A 155 -6.97 12.69 23.61
CA HIS A 155 -6.52 14.09 23.59
C HIS A 155 -6.18 14.61 22.20
N ALA A 156 -6.01 13.73 21.20
CA ALA A 156 -5.75 14.10 19.83
C ALA A 156 -6.99 14.69 19.12
N HIS A 157 -8.16 14.61 19.74
CA HIS A 157 -9.43 15.14 19.23
C HIS A 157 -9.80 16.52 19.80
N GLU A 158 -9.04 17.08 20.73
CA GLU A 158 -9.33 18.44 21.20
C GLU A 158 -8.84 19.45 20.14
N PRO A 159 -9.75 20.22 19.49
CA PRO A 159 -9.35 21.36 18.72
C PRO A 159 -8.67 22.35 19.69
N GLY A 160 -7.47 22.80 19.32
CA GLY A 160 -6.67 23.66 20.16
C GLY A 160 -7.47 24.79 20.78
N ARG A 161 -7.36 24.91 22.10
CA ARG A 161 -7.73 26.14 22.82
C ARG A 161 -6.67 27.19 22.58
#